data_05adec8b1706ed15e8e0f4f0da6df30e
#
_entry.id   05adec8b1706ed15e8e0f4f0da6df30e
#
_cell.length_a   1.000
_cell.length_b   1.000
_cell.length_c   1.000
_cell.angle_alpha   90.00
_cell.angle_beta   90.00
_cell.angle_gamma   90.00
#
_symmetry.space_group_name_H-M   'P 1'
#
loop_
_entity.id
_entity.type
_entity.pdbx_description
1 polymer ?
#
loop_
_entity_poly.entity_id
_entity_poly.type
_entity_poly.pdbx_seq_one_letter_code
_entity_poly.pdbx_strand_id
1 'polypeptide(L)'
;LQKMRAWPDAPKTACPSPAAYMKQFLDDGDNYIVTLSGRLSGSYNAAVQAKTIYQDEGGKGNVHVFNSRSASSGQVQVALLIRELADSGLPFGQVVEQVETFIDRMKTLFVLETLDNLRKNGRLTKVQSLVTGALRVKLLMGATREGEIEKLSQGLSIRQTLARMVSRMAEDADHAGRRLVIAHCNCPERAEHVLEMVRQRCQFGEVQIVPTSGIATVYANDGGIVTAY
;
A
#
# COMPACT_ATOMS: atom_id res chain seq x y z
N LEU A 1 13.61 -12.91 4.59
CA LEU A 1 13.99 -12.99 3.18
C LEU A 1 14.80 -14.25 2.86
N GLN A 2 15.86 -14.59 3.61
CA GLN A 2 16.68 -15.80 3.37
C GLN A 2 15.83 -17.08 3.35
N LYS A 3 14.94 -17.29 4.34
CA LYS A 3 14.02 -18.43 4.37
C LYS A 3 13.05 -18.43 3.17
N MET A 4 12.57 -17.28 2.75
CA MET A 4 11.69 -17.17 1.57
C MET A 4 12.40 -17.57 0.27
N ARG A 5 13.68 -17.22 0.11
CA ARG A 5 14.48 -17.61 -1.06
C ARG A 5 14.76 -19.12 -1.11
N ALA A 6 14.96 -19.74 0.04
CA ALA A 6 15.27 -21.16 0.15
C ALA A 6 14.03 -22.07 0.08
N TRP A 7 12.81 -21.51 0.20
CA TRP A 7 11.58 -22.29 0.20
C TRP A 7 11.02 -22.43 -1.21
N PRO A 8 10.69 -23.65 -1.67
CA PRO A 8 10.24 -23.88 -3.04
C PRO A 8 8.85 -23.30 -3.31
N ASP A 9 7.99 -23.21 -2.27
CA ASP A 9 6.64 -22.70 -2.37
C ASP A 9 6.56 -21.21 -2.04
N ALA A 10 5.54 -20.53 -2.58
CA ALA A 10 5.27 -19.15 -2.18
C ALA A 10 4.75 -19.12 -0.74
N PRO A 11 5.27 -18.20 0.11
CA PRO A 11 4.73 -18.02 1.44
C PRO A 11 3.23 -17.70 1.36
N LYS A 12 2.42 -18.43 2.13
CA LYS A 12 0.99 -18.15 2.25
C LYS A 12 0.74 -17.15 3.36
N THR A 13 -0.29 -16.33 3.19
CA THR A 13 -0.72 -15.33 4.15
C THR A 13 -2.20 -15.48 4.43
N ALA A 14 -2.62 -15.20 5.66
CA ALA A 14 -4.03 -15.16 6.07
C ALA A 14 -4.34 -13.78 6.65
N CYS A 15 -5.55 -13.28 6.43
CA CYS A 15 -6.03 -12.07 7.10
C CYS A 15 -6.36 -12.37 8.57
N PRO A 16 -6.32 -11.37 9.47
CA PRO A 16 -6.83 -11.50 10.82
C PRO A 16 -8.32 -11.87 10.81
N SER A 17 -8.78 -12.61 11.82
CA SER A 17 -10.21 -12.88 12.01
C SER A 17 -10.96 -11.63 12.49
N PRO A 18 -12.30 -11.54 12.31
CA PRO A 18 -13.09 -10.48 12.91
C PRO A 18 -12.86 -10.33 14.42
N ALA A 19 -12.78 -11.43 15.17
CA ALA A 19 -12.50 -11.41 16.59
C ALA A 19 -11.12 -10.82 16.94
N ALA A 20 -10.14 -10.96 16.05
CA ALA A 20 -8.83 -10.36 16.26
C ALA A 20 -8.87 -8.83 16.10
N TYR A 21 -9.70 -8.30 15.21
CA TYR A 21 -9.95 -6.86 15.10
C TYR A 21 -10.73 -6.34 16.31
N MET A 22 -11.83 -6.98 16.71
CA MET A 22 -12.67 -6.57 17.84
C MET A 22 -11.88 -6.41 19.14
N LYS A 23 -10.91 -7.29 19.40
CA LYS A 23 -10.03 -7.20 20.58
C LYS A 23 -9.21 -5.91 20.68
N GLN A 24 -9.10 -5.16 19.60
CA GLN A 24 -8.36 -3.90 19.56
C GLN A 24 -9.25 -2.67 19.62
N PHE A 25 -10.58 -2.83 19.57
CA PHE A 25 -11.50 -1.71 19.62
C PHE A 25 -11.58 -1.11 21.03
N LEU A 26 -11.59 0.20 21.09
CA LEU A 26 -11.77 0.98 22.31
C LEU A 26 -13.26 1.29 22.48
N ASP A 27 -13.81 1.01 23.68
CA ASP A 27 -15.21 1.25 23.95
C ASP A 27 -15.55 2.74 24.14
N ASP A 28 -14.59 3.54 24.58
CA ASP A 28 -14.75 4.98 24.84
C ASP A 28 -13.84 5.82 23.92
N GLY A 29 -13.80 5.51 22.62
CA GLY A 29 -12.89 6.22 21.74
C GLY A 29 -13.18 6.06 20.26
N ASP A 30 -12.32 6.67 19.48
CA ASP A 30 -12.34 6.64 18.03
C ASP A 30 -11.44 5.53 17.50
N ASN A 31 -12.01 4.58 16.79
CA ASN A 31 -11.32 3.44 16.22
C ASN A 31 -11.21 3.60 14.69
N TYR A 32 -10.03 3.88 14.22
CA TYR A 32 -9.70 3.99 12.79
C TYR A 32 -8.92 2.76 12.34
N ILE A 33 -9.51 1.92 11.53
CA ILE A 33 -8.90 0.68 11.04
C ILE A 33 -8.45 0.87 9.60
N VAL A 34 -7.15 0.78 9.34
CA VAL A 34 -6.60 0.87 7.99
C VAL A 34 -6.23 -0.52 7.49
N THR A 35 -6.90 -0.99 6.45
CA THR A 35 -6.60 -2.27 5.82
C THR A 35 -5.92 -2.08 4.48
N LEU A 36 -5.17 -3.09 4.04
CA LEU A 36 -4.77 -3.13 2.63
C LEU A 36 -6.00 -3.34 1.74
N SER A 37 -5.82 -3.11 0.44
CA SER A 37 -6.91 -3.22 -0.55
C SER A 37 -7.77 -4.47 -0.34
N GLY A 38 -9.08 -4.28 -0.29
CA GLY A 38 -10.08 -5.35 -0.24
C GLY A 38 -10.08 -6.23 -1.50
N ARG A 39 -9.44 -5.79 -2.59
CA ARG A 39 -9.22 -6.60 -3.81
C ARG A 39 -8.04 -7.56 -3.68
N LEU A 40 -7.12 -7.30 -2.74
CA LEU A 40 -5.91 -8.09 -2.54
C LEU A 40 -5.99 -9.01 -1.31
N SER A 41 -6.85 -8.70 -0.34
CA SER A 41 -6.96 -9.42 0.93
C SER A 41 -8.36 -9.38 1.51
N GLY A 42 -8.73 -10.43 2.23
CA GLY A 42 -9.96 -10.47 3.05
C GLY A 42 -9.91 -9.58 4.30
N SER A 43 -8.79 -8.90 4.58
CA SER A 43 -8.63 -8.07 5.79
C SER A 43 -9.71 -6.99 5.92
N TYR A 44 -10.04 -6.32 4.80
CA TYR A 44 -11.11 -5.31 4.79
C TYR A 44 -12.46 -5.91 5.21
N ASN A 45 -12.87 -6.99 4.58
CA ASN A 45 -14.14 -7.64 4.91
C ASN A 45 -14.17 -8.17 6.34
N ALA A 46 -13.06 -8.73 6.83
CA ALA A 46 -12.97 -9.19 8.22
C ALA A 46 -13.08 -8.03 9.22
N ALA A 47 -12.46 -6.88 8.93
CA ALA A 47 -12.58 -5.68 9.76
C ALA A 47 -14.00 -5.08 9.73
N VAL A 48 -14.66 -5.08 8.56
CA VAL A 48 -16.06 -4.64 8.42
C VAL A 48 -16.99 -5.54 9.23
N GLN A 49 -16.81 -6.86 9.14
CA GLN A 49 -17.57 -7.81 9.98
C GLN A 49 -17.34 -7.57 11.48
N ALA A 50 -16.08 -7.32 11.88
CA ALA A 50 -15.76 -6.99 13.26
C ALA A 50 -16.51 -5.73 13.74
N LYS A 51 -16.54 -4.67 12.92
CA LYS A 51 -17.33 -3.46 13.22
C LYS A 51 -18.81 -3.78 13.43
N THR A 52 -19.41 -4.56 12.52
CA THR A 52 -20.83 -4.93 12.63
C THR A 52 -21.11 -5.69 13.93
N ILE A 53 -20.33 -6.74 14.22
CA ILE A 53 -20.49 -7.53 15.45
C ILE A 53 -20.33 -6.64 16.69
N TYR A 54 -19.29 -5.80 16.73
CA TYR A 54 -19.05 -4.86 17.85
C TYR A 54 -20.25 -3.94 18.10
N GLN A 55 -20.86 -3.41 17.05
CA GLN A 55 -22.05 -2.56 17.16
C GLN A 55 -23.28 -3.34 17.62
N ASP A 56 -23.49 -4.55 17.10
CA ASP A 56 -24.59 -5.44 17.49
C ASP A 56 -24.50 -5.88 18.96
N GLU A 57 -23.28 -6.04 19.48
CA GLU A 57 -22.99 -6.34 20.89
C GLU A 57 -23.08 -5.11 21.83
N GLY A 58 -23.42 -3.93 21.29
CA GLY A 58 -23.62 -2.72 22.07
C GLY A 58 -22.34 -1.92 22.33
N GLY A 59 -21.29 -2.13 21.56
CA GLY A 59 -20.06 -1.33 21.62
C GLY A 59 -20.34 0.17 21.40
N LYS A 60 -19.73 1.03 22.21
CA LYS A 60 -20.01 2.47 22.26
C LYS A 60 -19.02 3.32 21.47
N GLY A 61 -17.82 2.82 21.22
CA GLY A 61 -16.79 3.55 20.49
C GLY A 61 -17.16 3.78 19.03
N ASN A 62 -16.72 4.87 18.47
CA ASN A 62 -16.81 5.10 17.04
C ASN A 62 -15.88 4.14 16.29
N VAL A 63 -16.34 3.52 15.22
CA VAL A 63 -15.52 2.58 14.42
C VAL A 63 -15.65 2.89 12.94
N HIS A 64 -14.55 3.14 12.26
CA HIS A 64 -14.51 3.21 10.80
C HIS A 64 -13.39 2.33 10.22
N VAL A 65 -13.70 1.63 9.13
CA VAL A 65 -12.76 0.76 8.43
C VAL A 65 -12.44 1.35 7.06
N PHE A 66 -11.22 1.81 6.91
CA PHE A 66 -10.71 2.32 5.63
C PHE A 66 -10.20 1.19 4.75
N ASN A 67 -10.79 1.07 3.56
CA ASN A 67 -10.17 0.32 2.48
C ASN A 67 -9.12 1.21 1.81
N SER A 68 -7.85 1.04 2.11
CA SER A 68 -6.80 1.88 1.52
C SER A 68 -6.72 1.79 -0.01
N ARG A 69 -7.35 0.78 -0.61
CA ARG A 69 -7.20 0.43 -2.04
C ARG A 69 -5.73 0.35 -2.49
N SER A 70 -4.86 0.11 -1.54
CA SER A 70 -3.41 0.10 -1.69
C SER A 70 -2.80 -0.98 -0.78
N ALA A 71 -1.48 -0.96 -0.68
CA ALA A 71 -0.69 -1.74 0.27
C ALA A 71 0.59 -0.97 0.65
N SER A 72 1.28 -1.39 1.71
CA SER A 72 2.59 -0.85 2.09
C SER A 72 2.56 0.67 2.26
N SER A 73 3.26 1.43 1.40
CA SER A 73 3.33 2.91 1.46
C SER A 73 1.97 3.59 1.47
N GLY A 74 0.96 3.06 0.75
CA GLY A 74 -0.38 3.65 0.75
C GLY A 74 -1.09 3.50 2.10
N GLN A 75 -0.92 2.36 2.80
CA GLN A 75 -1.45 2.24 4.17
C GLN A 75 -0.74 3.19 5.14
N VAL A 76 0.57 3.41 4.97
CA VAL A 76 1.33 4.39 5.76
C VAL A 76 0.78 5.80 5.55
N GLN A 77 0.52 6.20 4.30
CA GLN A 77 -0.08 7.50 3.97
C GLN A 77 -1.42 7.71 4.69
N VAL A 78 -2.32 6.72 4.59
CA VAL A 78 -3.63 6.78 5.24
C VAL A 78 -3.50 6.89 6.77
N ALA A 79 -2.62 6.08 7.37
CA ALA A 79 -2.41 6.10 8.82
C ALA A 79 -1.82 7.43 9.31
N LEU A 80 -0.87 8.01 8.56
CA LEU A 80 -0.29 9.31 8.89
C LEU A 80 -1.34 10.42 8.81
N LEU A 81 -2.16 10.43 7.76
CA LEU A 81 -3.20 11.43 7.60
C LEU A 81 -4.26 11.33 8.71
N ILE A 82 -4.70 10.11 9.08
CA ILE A 82 -5.62 9.92 10.20
C ILE A 82 -5.05 10.53 11.49
N ARG A 83 -3.79 10.21 11.78
CA ARG A 83 -3.13 10.75 12.98
C ARG A 83 -3.08 12.28 12.97
N GLU A 84 -2.68 12.90 11.87
CA GLU A 84 -2.59 14.35 11.74
C GLU A 84 -3.96 15.03 11.93
N LEU A 85 -5.00 14.47 11.33
CA LEU A 85 -6.36 15.02 11.44
C LEU A 85 -6.93 14.82 12.86
N ALA A 86 -6.72 13.65 13.47
CA ALA A 86 -7.17 13.37 14.82
C ALA A 86 -6.41 14.22 15.85
N ASP A 87 -5.08 14.34 15.73
CA ASP A 87 -4.24 15.17 16.61
C ASP A 87 -4.58 16.66 16.49
N SER A 88 -5.13 17.11 15.35
CA SER A 88 -5.63 18.49 15.18
C SER A 88 -6.97 18.75 15.86
N GLY A 89 -7.57 17.73 16.47
CA GLY A 89 -8.85 17.83 17.19
C GLY A 89 -10.09 17.81 16.30
N LEU A 90 -9.99 17.35 15.06
CA LEU A 90 -11.14 17.19 14.17
C LEU A 90 -12.09 16.10 14.70
N PRO A 91 -13.42 16.31 14.64
CA PRO A 91 -14.41 15.28 14.96
C PRO A 91 -14.26 14.03 14.11
N PHE A 92 -14.55 12.86 14.67
CA PHE A 92 -14.45 11.55 14.02
C PHE A 92 -14.99 11.53 12.58
N GLY A 93 -16.23 12.03 12.37
CA GLY A 93 -16.85 12.04 11.04
C GLY A 93 -16.07 12.87 10.00
N GLN A 94 -15.49 13.99 10.43
CA GLN A 94 -14.68 14.83 9.53
C GLN A 94 -13.33 14.20 9.20
N VAL A 95 -12.71 13.50 10.15
CA VAL A 95 -11.50 12.69 9.88
C VAL A 95 -11.82 11.64 8.83
N VAL A 96 -12.93 10.90 9.02
CA VAL A 96 -13.37 9.87 8.06
C VAL A 96 -13.56 10.44 6.65
N GLU A 97 -14.31 11.53 6.52
CA GLU A 97 -14.60 12.16 5.23
C GLU A 97 -13.33 12.62 4.48
N GLN A 98 -12.41 13.29 5.21
CA GLN A 98 -11.18 13.77 4.61
C GLN A 98 -10.24 12.62 4.20
N VAL A 99 -10.17 11.56 5.00
CA VAL A 99 -9.33 10.39 4.69
C VAL A 99 -9.90 9.60 3.51
N GLU A 100 -11.22 9.40 3.42
CA GLU A 100 -11.84 8.76 2.23
C GLU A 100 -11.60 9.58 0.96
N THR A 101 -11.72 10.90 1.04
CA THR A 101 -11.40 11.81 -0.07
C THR A 101 -9.93 11.69 -0.50
N PHE A 102 -9.02 11.56 0.46
CA PHE A 102 -7.61 11.34 0.17
C PHE A 102 -7.38 9.98 -0.51
N ILE A 103 -7.98 8.90 -0.01
CA ILE A 103 -7.88 7.55 -0.58
C ILE A 103 -8.34 7.54 -2.05
N ASP A 104 -9.41 8.27 -2.39
CA ASP A 104 -9.93 8.38 -3.77
C ASP A 104 -8.92 9.00 -4.74
N ARG A 105 -8.00 9.82 -4.25
CA ARG A 105 -7.00 10.54 -5.04
C ARG A 105 -5.59 9.97 -4.90
N MET A 106 -5.37 9.09 -3.94
CA MET A 106 -4.06 8.50 -3.66
C MET A 106 -3.61 7.63 -4.83
N LYS A 107 -2.35 7.76 -5.24
CA LYS A 107 -1.73 6.94 -6.27
C LYS A 107 -0.67 6.04 -5.66
N THR A 108 -0.68 4.77 -6.07
CA THR A 108 0.31 3.77 -5.66
C THR A 108 1.05 3.27 -6.89
N LEU A 109 2.38 3.33 -6.86
CA LEU A 109 3.26 2.82 -7.91
C LEU A 109 4.30 1.89 -7.28
N PHE A 110 4.67 0.83 -7.99
CA PHE A 110 5.70 -0.07 -7.48
C PHE A 110 6.50 -0.77 -8.57
N VAL A 111 7.75 -1.08 -8.21
CA VAL A 111 8.70 -1.85 -9.03
C VAL A 111 9.32 -2.92 -8.15
N LEU A 112 9.15 -4.19 -8.53
CA LEU A 112 9.65 -5.35 -7.79
C LEU A 112 10.66 -6.12 -8.62
N GLU A 113 11.59 -6.79 -7.95
CA GLU A 113 12.53 -7.70 -8.63
C GLU A 113 11.84 -8.88 -9.30
N THR A 114 10.80 -9.41 -8.63
CA THR A 114 9.93 -10.47 -9.12
C THR A 114 8.50 -10.26 -8.66
N LEU A 115 7.56 -10.69 -9.46
CA LEU A 115 6.13 -10.72 -9.13
C LEU A 115 5.64 -12.12 -8.74
N ASP A 116 6.55 -13.09 -8.55
CA ASP A 116 6.20 -14.49 -8.34
C ASP A 116 5.31 -14.72 -7.13
N ASN A 117 5.58 -14.06 -5.99
CA ASN A 117 4.75 -14.21 -4.80
C ASN A 117 3.33 -13.65 -5.02
N LEU A 118 3.19 -12.55 -5.72
CA LEU A 118 1.88 -12.01 -6.11
C LEU A 118 1.15 -12.96 -7.06
N ARG A 119 1.84 -13.50 -8.06
CA ARG A 119 1.30 -14.44 -9.04
C ARG A 119 0.87 -15.76 -8.39
N LYS A 120 1.78 -16.40 -7.65
CA LYS A 120 1.52 -17.71 -7.00
C LYS A 120 0.40 -17.65 -5.96
N ASN A 121 0.20 -16.49 -5.35
CA ASN A 121 -0.88 -16.23 -4.40
C ASN A 121 -2.16 -15.67 -5.05
N GLY A 122 -2.24 -15.55 -6.38
CA GLY A 122 -3.44 -15.13 -7.09
C GLY A 122 -3.78 -13.64 -7.00
N ARG A 123 -2.80 -12.75 -6.71
CA ARG A 123 -3.01 -11.29 -6.60
C ARG A 123 -2.76 -10.54 -7.91
N LEU A 124 -2.46 -11.25 -8.99
CA LEU A 124 -2.25 -10.68 -10.33
C LEU A 124 -3.29 -11.15 -11.36
N THR A 125 -4.50 -11.47 -10.95
CA THR A 125 -5.52 -12.14 -11.78
C THR A 125 -5.73 -11.44 -13.13
N LYS A 126 -5.83 -10.12 -13.15
CA LYS A 126 -6.06 -9.34 -14.37
C LYS A 126 -4.81 -9.14 -15.24
N VAL A 127 -3.61 -9.30 -14.67
CA VAL A 127 -2.33 -9.07 -15.37
C VAL A 127 -1.48 -10.33 -15.48
N GLN A 128 -2.02 -11.47 -15.11
CA GLN A 128 -1.29 -12.74 -15.05
C GLN A 128 -0.67 -13.13 -16.40
N SER A 129 -1.38 -12.94 -17.50
CA SER A 129 -0.88 -13.22 -18.85
C SER A 129 0.29 -12.32 -19.28
N LEU A 130 0.36 -11.10 -18.72
CA LEU A 130 1.43 -10.15 -19.03
C LEU A 130 2.75 -10.47 -18.32
N VAL A 131 2.70 -11.30 -17.27
CA VAL A 131 3.87 -11.66 -16.45
C VAL A 131 4.54 -12.95 -16.94
N THR A 132 3.82 -13.80 -17.68
CA THR A 132 4.29 -15.13 -18.10
C THR A 132 5.25 -15.11 -19.29
N GLY A 133 5.35 -13.99 -20.03
CA GLY A 133 6.13 -13.94 -21.29
C GLY A 133 7.48 -13.19 -21.24
N ALA A 134 7.84 -12.54 -20.15
CA ALA A 134 8.93 -11.55 -20.18
C ALA A 134 10.02 -11.82 -19.15
N LEU A 135 10.85 -12.84 -19.39
CA LEU A 135 12.00 -13.21 -18.53
C LEU A 135 13.07 -12.11 -18.35
N ARG A 136 13.02 -11.01 -19.11
CA ARG A 136 14.08 -9.97 -19.13
C ARG A 136 13.58 -8.55 -18.87
N VAL A 137 12.31 -8.34 -18.64
CA VAL A 137 11.78 -6.98 -18.40
C VAL A 137 11.35 -6.82 -16.95
N LYS A 138 11.50 -5.61 -16.43
CA LYS A 138 11.00 -5.19 -15.12
C LYS A 138 9.74 -4.36 -15.34
N LEU A 139 8.70 -4.62 -14.55
CA LEU A 139 7.41 -3.98 -14.72
C LEU A 139 7.23 -2.83 -13.73
N LEU A 140 6.75 -1.70 -14.24
CA LEU A 140 6.14 -0.66 -13.43
C LEU A 140 4.66 -1.01 -13.26
N MET A 141 4.27 -1.21 -12.04
CA MET A 141 2.92 -1.57 -11.64
C MET A 141 2.29 -0.41 -10.86
N GLY A 142 0.98 -0.39 -10.84
CA GLY A 142 0.18 0.56 -10.06
C GLY A 142 -1.03 -0.11 -9.44
N ALA A 143 -1.84 0.70 -8.75
CA ALA A 143 -3.16 0.33 -8.27
C ALA A 143 -4.23 1.03 -9.11
N THR A 144 -5.27 0.29 -9.51
CA THR A 144 -6.49 0.87 -10.08
C THR A 144 -7.26 1.64 -9.00
N ARG A 145 -8.26 2.41 -9.39
CA ARG A 145 -9.15 3.11 -8.46
C ARG A 145 -9.84 2.18 -7.48
N GLU A 146 -10.09 0.92 -7.87
CA GLU A 146 -10.71 -0.10 -7.03
C GLU A 146 -9.69 -0.82 -6.12
N GLY A 147 -8.39 -0.56 -6.29
CA GLY A 147 -7.31 -1.18 -5.52
C GLY A 147 -6.85 -2.53 -6.05
N GLU A 148 -7.06 -2.81 -7.34
CA GLU A 148 -6.46 -3.95 -8.04
C GLU A 148 -5.08 -3.59 -8.60
N ILE A 149 -4.25 -4.59 -8.81
CA ILE A 149 -2.93 -4.38 -9.43
C ILE A 149 -3.09 -4.25 -10.94
N GLU A 150 -2.47 -3.22 -11.51
CA GLU A 150 -2.38 -3.00 -12.95
C GLU A 150 -0.94 -2.81 -13.42
N LYS A 151 -0.68 -3.11 -14.69
CA LYS A 151 0.58 -2.82 -15.35
C LYS A 151 0.52 -1.44 -16.00
N LEU A 152 1.46 -0.56 -15.66
CA LEU A 152 1.55 0.77 -16.23
C LEU A 152 2.58 0.87 -17.35
N SER A 153 3.77 0.31 -17.14
CA SER A 153 4.83 0.27 -18.16
C SER A 153 5.85 -0.83 -17.87
N GLN A 154 6.94 -0.88 -18.64
CA GLN A 154 8.03 -1.83 -18.43
C GLN A 154 9.35 -1.23 -18.84
N GLY A 155 10.45 -1.76 -18.30
CA GLY A 155 11.82 -1.39 -18.64
C GLY A 155 12.72 -2.64 -18.75
N LEU A 156 13.90 -2.48 -19.33
CA LEU A 156 14.88 -3.55 -19.48
C LEU A 156 15.69 -3.80 -18.19
N SER A 157 15.64 -2.88 -17.23
CA SER A 157 16.30 -2.99 -15.93
C SER A 157 15.48 -2.33 -14.83
N ILE A 158 15.78 -2.69 -13.57
CA ILE A 158 15.19 -2.02 -12.40
C ILE A 158 15.44 -0.51 -12.45
N ARG A 159 16.69 -0.08 -12.72
CA ARG A 159 17.05 1.34 -12.79
C ARG A 159 16.20 2.11 -13.81
N GLN A 160 16.05 1.56 -15.01
CA GLN A 160 15.21 2.17 -16.06
C GLN A 160 13.74 2.24 -15.64
N THR A 161 13.24 1.18 -14.98
CA THR A 161 11.84 1.12 -14.57
C THR A 161 11.56 2.08 -13.42
N LEU A 162 12.48 2.24 -12.47
CA LEU A 162 12.39 3.26 -11.42
C LEU A 162 12.42 4.67 -11.98
N ALA A 163 13.26 4.95 -12.99
CA ALA A 163 13.26 6.25 -13.67
C ALA A 163 11.90 6.53 -14.35
N ARG A 164 11.27 5.51 -14.96
CA ARG A 164 9.91 5.63 -15.53
C ARG A 164 8.87 5.87 -14.45
N MET A 165 9.00 5.24 -13.28
CA MET A 165 8.13 5.48 -12.13
C MET A 165 8.18 6.96 -11.70
N VAL A 166 9.37 7.53 -11.57
CA VAL A 166 9.54 8.95 -11.22
C VAL A 166 9.04 9.87 -12.33
N SER A 167 9.27 9.55 -13.61
CA SER A 167 8.70 10.31 -14.72
C SER A 167 7.17 10.32 -14.68
N ARG A 168 6.55 9.16 -14.35
CA ARG A 168 5.10 9.06 -14.19
C ARG A 168 4.56 9.92 -13.05
N MET A 169 5.31 10.04 -11.93
CA MET A 169 4.97 10.96 -10.84
C MET A 169 5.06 12.41 -11.30
N ALA A 170 6.11 12.79 -12.02
CA ALA A 170 6.32 14.15 -12.50
C ALA A 170 5.26 14.60 -13.54
N GLU A 171 4.72 13.67 -14.33
CA GLU A 171 3.64 13.90 -15.29
C GLU A 171 2.27 14.11 -14.60
N ASP A 172 2.13 13.71 -13.34
CA ASP A 172 0.91 13.90 -12.58
C ASP A 172 0.83 15.32 -12.02
N ALA A 173 -0.06 16.14 -12.55
CA ALA A 173 -0.24 17.53 -12.12
C ALA A 173 -0.59 17.66 -10.62
N ASP A 174 -1.17 16.62 -10.03
CA ASP A 174 -1.62 16.62 -8.64
C ASP A 174 -0.53 16.26 -7.62
N HIS A 175 0.72 16.00 -8.04
CA HIS A 175 1.77 15.57 -7.10
C HIS A 175 2.33 16.71 -6.23
N ALA A 176 2.26 17.95 -6.73
CA ALA A 176 2.89 19.09 -6.07
C ALA A 176 2.32 19.34 -4.65
N GLY A 177 3.22 19.53 -3.70
CA GLY A 177 2.89 19.76 -2.29
C GLY A 177 2.40 18.54 -1.51
N ARG A 178 2.10 17.41 -2.17
CA ARG A 178 1.70 16.17 -1.49
C ARG A 178 2.87 15.52 -0.74
N ARG A 179 2.53 14.70 0.25
CA ARG A 179 3.49 13.79 0.86
C ARG A 179 3.72 12.59 -0.08
N LEU A 180 4.98 12.18 -0.22
CA LEU A 180 5.38 10.93 -0.86
C LEU A 180 5.93 9.97 0.20
N VAL A 181 5.43 8.74 0.25
CA VAL A 181 6.04 7.65 1.01
C VAL A 181 6.70 6.66 0.06
N ILE A 182 7.98 6.38 0.30
CA ILE A 182 8.78 5.40 -0.42
C ILE A 182 9.05 4.23 0.53
N ALA A 183 8.39 3.10 0.31
CA ALA A 183 8.67 1.87 1.06
C ALA A 183 9.67 1.00 0.29
N HIS A 184 10.67 0.48 0.98
CA HIS A 184 11.68 -0.40 0.40
C HIS A 184 11.79 -1.73 1.12
N CYS A 185 12.06 -2.80 0.38
CA CYS A 185 12.31 -4.10 0.96
C CYS A 185 13.81 -4.42 0.89
N ASN A 186 14.51 -4.23 2.03
CA ASN A 186 15.94 -4.52 2.18
C ASN A 186 16.85 -3.85 1.14
N CYS A 187 16.50 -2.65 0.68
CA CYS A 187 17.30 -1.92 -0.31
C CYS A 187 17.27 -0.39 -0.06
N PRO A 188 17.78 0.09 1.09
CA PRO A 188 17.74 1.51 1.44
C PRO A 188 18.44 2.38 0.40
N GLU A 189 19.60 1.95 -0.14
CA GLU A 189 20.33 2.71 -1.16
C GLU A 189 19.51 2.90 -2.45
N ARG A 190 18.66 1.93 -2.79
CA ARG A 190 17.75 2.04 -3.93
C ARG A 190 16.64 3.06 -3.63
N ALA A 191 16.12 3.10 -2.41
CA ALA A 191 15.12 4.08 -2.00
C ALA A 191 15.71 5.51 -2.01
N GLU A 192 16.93 5.69 -1.52
CA GLU A 192 17.65 6.97 -1.60
C GLU A 192 17.87 7.41 -3.05
N HIS A 193 18.27 6.50 -3.93
CA HIS A 193 18.39 6.81 -5.35
C HIS A 193 17.05 7.24 -5.99
N VAL A 194 15.93 6.61 -5.59
CA VAL A 194 14.60 7.07 -6.01
C VAL A 194 14.30 8.46 -5.48
N LEU A 195 14.62 8.73 -4.20
CA LEU A 195 14.46 10.05 -3.60
C LEU A 195 15.26 11.13 -4.34
N GLU A 196 16.51 10.85 -4.72
CA GLU A 196 17.33 11.78 -5.51
C GLU A 196 16.67 12.11 -6.85
N MET A 197 16.19 11.10 -7.58
CA MET A 197 15.46 11.31 -8.84
C MET A 197 14.16 12.09 -8.65
N VAL A 198 13.43 11.84 -7.57
CA VAL A 198 12.20 12.57 -7.21
C VAL A 198 12.51 14.05 -6.95
N ARG A 199 13.54 14.35 -6.15
CA ARG A 199 13.95 15.74 -5.84
C ARG A 199 14.34 16.54 -7.08
N GLN A 200 14.84 15.88 -8.11
CA GLN A 200 15.22 16.52 -9.38
C GLN A 200 14.05 16.80 -10.31
N ARG A 201 12.93 16.09 -10.17
CA ARG A 201 11.85 16.09 -11.18
C ARG A 201 10.46 16.40 -10.64
N CYS A 202 10.26 16.29 -9.34
CA CYS A 202 8.95 16.41 -8.69
C CYS A 202 9.01 17.47 -7.58
N GLN A 203 7.83 18.01 -7.24
CA GLN A 203 7.68 19.03 -6.21
C GLN A 203 6.83 18.51 -5.04
N PHE A 204 7.15 17.32 -4.53
CA PHE A 204 6.51 16.82 -3.32
C PHE A 204 6.86 17.71 -2.11
N GLY A 205 5.90 17.90 -1.19
CA GLY A 205 6.11 18.70 0.02
C GLY A 205 6.98 17.96 1.03
N GLU A 206 6.60 16.75 1.37
CA GLU A 206 7.31 15.87 2.30
C GLU A 206 7.62 14.54 1.63
N VAL A 207 8.80 13.98 1.89
CA VAL A 207 9.14 12.63 1.43
C VAL A 207 9.64 11.80 2.61
N GLN A 208 9.00 10.65 2.84
CA GLN A 208 9.39 9.69 3.86
C GLN A 208 9.86 8.38 3.24
N ILE A 209 11.00 7.86 3.70
CA ILE A 209 11.47 6.52 3.36
C ILE A 209 11.21 5.60 4.55
N VAL A 210 10.58 4.45 4.29
CA VAL A 210 10.26 3.47 5.31
C VAL A 210 10.65 2.05 4.87
N PRO A 211 11.16 1.19 5.75
CA PRO A 211 11.36 -0.22 5.43
C PRO A 211 10.01 -0.94 5.36
N THR A 212 9.89 -1.95 4.50
CA THR A 212 8.75 -2.87 4.55
C THR A 212 8.86 -3.81 5.76
N SER A 213 7.72 -4.25 6.26
CA SER A 213 7.61 -5.21 7.36
C SER A 213 6.54 -6.26 7.06
N GLY A 214 6.57 -7.39 7.76
CA GLY A 214 5.55 -8.43 7.70
C GLY A 214 5.14 -8.82 6.26
N ILE A 215 3.85 -8.72 5.98
CA ILE A 215 3.24 -9.09 4.69
C ILE A 215 3.79 -8.26 3.53
N ALA A 216 4.07 -6.97 3.74
CA ALA A 216 4.62 -6.14 2.67
C ALA A 216 5.97 -6.68 2.18
N THR A 217 6.84 -7.17 3.09
CA THR A 217 8.11 -7.82 2.74
C THR A 217 7.91 -9.11 1.93
N VAL A 218 6.89 -9.91 2.26
CA VAL A 218 6.59 -11.16 1.52
C VAL A 218 6.29 -10.87 0.05
N TYR A 219 5.52 -9.84 -0.24
CA TYR A 219 5.08 -9.53 -1.60
C TYR A 219 6.04 -8.61 -2.36
N ALA A 220 6.68 -7.66 -1.66
CA ALA A 220 7.67 -6.77 -2.28
C ALA A 220 8.94 -7.51 -2.68
N ASN A 221 9.28 -8.60 -2.00
CA ASN A 221 10.55 -9.32 -2.14
C ASN A 221 11.76 -8.41 -1.92
N ASP A 222 12.94 -9.01 -1.87
CA ASP A 222 14.20 -8.28 -1.73
C ASP A 222 14.42 -7.34 -2.91
N GLY A 223 14.73 -6.08 -2.63
CA GLY A 223 14.94 -5.06 -3.65
C GLY A 223 13.68 -4.37 -4.18
N GLY A 224 12.49 -4.68 -3.64
CA GLY A 224 11.24 -4.03 -4.05
C GLY A 224 11.11 -2.59 -3.56
N ILE A 225 10.55 -1.72 -4.39
CA ILE A 225 10.18 -0.35 -4.09
C ILE A 225 8.67 -0.19 -4.30
N VAL A 226 7.99 0.37 -3.31
CA VAL A 226 6.56 0.73 -3.36
C VAL A 226 6.42 2.18 -2.94
N THR A 227 5.72 2.98 -3.74
CA THR A 227 5.50 4.40 -3.46
C THR A 227 4.02 4.73 -3.42
N ALA A 228 3.63 5.73 -2.61
CA ALA A 228 2.28 6.29 -2.61
C ALA A 228 2.32 7.79 -2.32
N TYR A 229 1.39 8.54 -2.97
CA TYR A 229 1.21 9.99 -2.82
C TYR A 229 -0.22 10.42 -3.10
#